data_fc33b8e34d80dba25b7f7c0dd48ed849
#
_entry.id   fc33b8e34d80dba25b7f7c0dd48ed849
#
_cell.length_a   1.000
_cell.length_b   1.000
_cell.length_c   1.000
_cell.angle_alpha   90.00
_cell.angle_beta   90.00
_cell.angle_gamma   90.00
#
_symmetry.space_group_name_H-M   'P 1'
#
loop_
_entity.id
_entity.type
_entity.pdbx_description
1 polymer ?
#
loop_
_entity_poly.entity_id
_entity_poly.type
_entity_poly.pdbx_seq_one_letter_code
_entity_poly.pdbx_strand_id
1 'polypeptide(L)'
;MRSGTAGGQTVDGDGVREFNVGSLAHVTAGIFPEALDYVALGHLHVPQPVGGREFVRYSGSPLAMGFGEAAQAKQVCVVEFAPEKTVSLLPVPVFQRLERVTGDWPQVEARLTALKAADESAWMEVTHTGHEVMDDLRERLESLTAGSALEVLKARDARKALHVLNRQATDETLDDLSP
;
A
#
# COMPACT_ATOMS: atom_id res chain seq x y z
N MET A 1 1.33 27.81 7.62
CA MET A 1 2.25 27.54 6.51
C MET A 1 2.83 26.14 6.72
N ARG A 2 2.41 25.15 5.95
CA ARG A 2 3.03 23.82 5.99
C ARG A 2 4.19 23.86 5.00
N SER A 3 5.42 23.74 5.49
CA SER A 3 6.61 23.59 4.65
C SER A 3 6.46 22.30 3.85
N GLY A 4 6.27 22.44 2.52
CA GLY A 4 6.27 21.32 1.61
C GLY A 4 7.66 20.74 1.51
N THR A 5 7.96 19.75 2.31
CA THR A 5 9.08 18.84 2.07
C THR A 5 8.74 18.01 0.82
N ALA A 6 9.75 17.67 0.02
CA ALA A 6 9.61 16.74 -1.12
C ALA A 6 9.24 15.30 -0.68
N GLY A 7 8.72 15.14 0.53
CA GLY A 7 8.08 13.94 1.00
C GLY A 7 6.77 13.75 0.23
N GLY A 8 6.79 12.88 -0.76
CA GLY A 8 5.57 12.45 -1.41
C GLY A 8 4.68 11.68 -0.45
N GLN A 9 3.40 11.54 -0.80
CA GLN A 9 2.48 10.71 -0.04
C GLN A 9 2.78 9.24 -0.28
N THR A 10 2.88 8.48 0.80
CA THR A 10 2.92 7.02 0.79
C THR A 10 1.61 6.47 1.32
N VAL A 11 1.35 5.21 1.07
CA VAL A 11 0.16 4.51 1.58
C VAL A 11 0.60 3.35 2.44
N ASP A 12 -0.01 3.19 3.60
CA ASP A 12 0.29 2.08 4.51
C ASP A 12 0.07 0.73 3.83
N GLY A 13 1.12 -0.10 3.84
CA GLY A 13 1.11 -1.42 3.21
C GLY A 13 1.39 -1.43 1.69
N ASP A 14 1.86 -0.31 1.11
CA ASP A 14 2.26 -0.23 -0.30
C ASP A 14 3.63 -0.88 -0.60
N GLY A 15 4.35 -1.32 0.45
CA GLY A 15 5.66 -1.96 0.31
C GLY A 15 6.83 -0.98 0.18
N VAL A 16 6.57 0.33 0.12
CA VAL A 16 7.61 1.36 0.15
C VAL A 16 8.29 1.35 1.52
N ARG A 17 9.60 1.12 1.54
CA ARG A 17 10.40 1.23 2.75
C ARG A 17 10.96 2.64 2.85
N GLU A 18 10.83 3.25 4.02
CA GLU A 18 11.56 4.47 4.31
C GLU A 18 13.06 4.15 4.38
N PHE A 19 13.79 4.57 3.37
CA PHE A 19 15.24 4.54 3.41
C PHE A 19 15.73 5.81 4.10
N ASN A 20 15.99 5.71 5.41
CA ASN A 20 16.76 6.72 6.12
C ASN A 20 18.25 6.56 5.76
N VAL A 21 18.68 7.23 4.69
CA VAL A 21 20.09 7.36 4.36
C VAL A 21 20.64 8.61 5.06
N GLY A 22 20.97 8.49 6.32
CA GLY A 22 21.53 9.57 7.14
C GLY A 22 20.59 10.78 7.29
N SER A 23 21.12 11.98 7.42
CA SER A 23 20.37 13.25 7.57
C SER A 23 19.70 13.76 6.30
N LEU A 24 19.74 13.02 5.19
CA LEU A 24 19.18 13.39 3.88
C LEU A 24 17.75 12.85 3.66
N ALA A 25 17.03 12.52 4.72
CA ALA A 25 15.68 11.93 4.63
C ALA A 25 14.64 12.76 3.85
N HIS A 26 14.88 14.07 3.64
CA HIS A 26 13.97 14.94 2.89
C HIS A 26 14.73 15.88 1.99
N VAL A 27 14.80 15.54 0.72
CA VAL A 27 15.34 16.42 -0.31
C VAL A 27 14.21 17.26 -0.90
N THR A 28 14.33 18.58 -0.90
CA THR A 28 13.30 19.46 -1.46
C THR A 28 13.39 19.51 -2.99
N ALA A 29 12.26 19.78 -3.68
CA ALA A 29 12.23 19.92 -5.14
C ALA A 29 13.20 21.00 -5.66
N GLY A 30 13.66 21.91 -4.78
CA GLY A 30 14.61 22.97 -5.11
C GLY A 30 16.02 22.51 -5.48
N ILE A 31 16.37 21.24 -5.22
CA ILE A 31 17.67 20.69 -5.68
C ILE A 31 17.73 20.53 -7.21
N PHE A 32 16.57 20.42 -7.86
CA PHE A 32 16.52 20.24 -9.29
C PHE A 32 16.60 21.62 -9.99
N PRO A 33 17.65 21.88 -10.81
CA PRO A 33 17.76 23.11 -11.56
C PRO A 33 16.53 23.40 -12.40
N GLU A 34 16.16 24.68 -12.54
CA GLU A 34 15.04 25.11 -13.39
C GLU A 34 15.27 24.85 -14.88
N ALA A 35 16.53 24.67 -15.26
CA ALA A 35 16.93 24.35 -16.63
C ALA A 35 16.55 22.94 -17.07
N LEU A 36 16.09 22.09 -16.14
CA LEU A 36 15.60 20.75 -16.48
C LEU A 36 14.16 20.84 -16.98
N ASP A 37 13.93 20.33 -18.17
CA ASP A 37 12.59 20.29 -18.77
C ASP A 37 11.65 19.35 -18.04
N TYR A 38 12.16 18.22 -17.58
CA TYR A 38 11.37 17.23 -16.85
C TYR A 38 12.26 16.43 -15.88
N VAL A 39 11.72 16.12 -14.70
CA VAL A 39 12.37 15.28 -13.70
C VAL A 39 11.43 14.12 -13.37
N ALA A 40 11.75 12.93 -13.87
CA ALA A 40 11.05 11.71 -13.55
C ALA A 40 11.59 11.13 -12.24
N LEU A 41 10.75 11.12 -11.21
CA LEU A 41 11.07 10.55 -9.90
C LEU A 41 10.48 9.13 -9.79
N GLY A 42 11.22 8.25 -9.19
CA GLY A 42 10.83 6.87 -8.87
C GLY A 42 10.73 6.64 -7.37
N HIS A 43 10.42 5.40 -6.95
CA HIS A 43 10.29 4.93 -5.57
C HIS A 43 8.89 5.11 -4.97
N LEU A 44 8.29 6.28 -4.99
CA LEU A 44 6.93 6.47 -4.45
C LEU A 44 5.88 5.94 -5.43
N HIS A 45 4.94 5.14 -4.91
CA HIS A 45 3.92 4.47 -5.71
C HIS A 45 2.69 5.34 -5.97
N VAL A 46 2.53 6.43 -5.21
CA VAL A 46 1.46 7.41 -5.42
C VAL A 46 1.90 8.45 -6.45
N PRO A 47 1.22 8.57 -7.61
CA PRO A 47 1.56 9.55 -8.62
C PRO A 47 1.28 10.97 -8.12
N GLN A 48 2.27 11.84 -8.20
CA GLN A 48 2.15 13.20 -7.67
C GLN A 48 3.24 14.14 -8.18
N PRO A 49 2.93 15.43 -8.44
CA PRO A 49 3.93 16.47 -8.62
C PRO A 49 4.60 16.82 -7.28
N VAL A 50 5.82 17.31 -7.32
CA VAL A 50 6.61 17.64 -6.13
C VAL A 50 6.91 19.12 -6.06
N GLY A 51 6.74 19.71 -4.87
CA GLY A 51 7.04 21.13 -4.63
C GLY A 51 6.24 22.11 -5.49
N GLY A 52 5.04 21.73 -5.92
CA GLY A 52 4.20 22.54 -6.80
C GLY A 52 4.70 22.64 -8.25
N ARG A 53 5.74 21.88 -8.63
CA ARG A 53 6.32 21.84 -9.97
C ARG A 53 5.73 20.69 -10.77
N GLU A 54 4.93 20.98 -11.78
CA GLU A 54 4.24 19.95 -12.60
C GLU A 54 5.21 18.99 -13.29
N PHE A 55 6.34 19.50 -13.73
CA PHE A 55 7.36 18.74 -14.45
C PHE A 55 8.43 18.09 -13.55
N VAL A 56 8.26 18.15 -12.22
CA VAL A 56 9.04 17.39 -11.25
C VAL A 56 8.08 16.48 -10.53
N ARG A 57 8.05 15.20 -10.90
CA ARG A 57 6.97 14.32 -10.41
C ARG A 57 7.32 12.85 -10.28
N TYR A 58 6.60 12.20 -9.41
CA TYR A 58 6.50 10.75 -9.36
C TYR A 58 5.40 10.29 -10.33
N SER A 59 5.70 9.37 -11.22
CA SER A 59 4.69 8.72 -12.07
C SER A 59 3.80 7.76 -11.28
N GLY A 60 4.29 7.32 -10.11
CA GLY A 60 3.69 6.24 -9.34
C GLY A 60 4.05 4.86 -9.89
N SER A 61 3.51 3.82 -9.29
CA SER A 61 3.58 2.46 -9.82
C SER A 61 2.45 2.25 -10.84
N PRO A 62 2.73 1.63 -12.02
CA PRO A 62 1.69 1.36 -13.01
C PRO A 62 0.72 0.26 -12.58
N LEU A 63 1.12 -0.57 -11.61
CA LEU A 63 0.31 -1.62 -11.02
C LEU A 63 0.31 -1.48 -9.50
N ALA A 64 -0.70 -2.04 -8.84
CA ALA A 64 -0.70 -2.12 -7.38
C ALA A 64 0.41 -3.07 -6.90
N MET A 65 1.33 -2.56 -6.10
CA MET A 65 2.50 -3.29 -5.59
C MET A 65 2.22 -3.93 -4.22
N GLY A 66 1.09 -3.62 -3.62
CA GLY A 66 0.68 -4.16 -2.34
C GLY A 66 -0.78 -3.86 -2.02
N PHE A 67 -1.28 -4.51 -0.97
CA PHE A 67 -2.69 -4.37 -0.57
C PHE A 67 -3.06 -2.96 -0.10
N GLY A 68 -2.09 -2.15 0.36
CA GLY A 68 -2.31 -0.75 0.68
C GLY A 68 -2.77 0.08 -0.52
N GLU A 69 -2.47 -0.38 -1.73
CA GLU A 69 -2.81 0.28 -2.98
C GLU A 69 -4.08 -0.26 -3.66
N ALA A 70 -4.79 -1.19 -3.02
CA ALA A 70 -5.93 -1.91 -3.60
C ALA A 70 -7.04 -0.97 -4.14
N ALA A 71 -7.22 0.19 -3.51
CA ALA A 71 -8.23 1.18 -3.90
C ALA A 71 -7.66 2.31 -4.80
N GLN A 72 -6.37 2.26 -5.18
CA GLN A 72 -5.75 3.30 -5.97
C GLN A 72 -5.98 3.10 -7.46
N ALA A 73 -6.40 4.16 -8.14
CA ALA A 73 -6.34 4.22 -9.60
C ALA A 73 -4.87 4.34 -10.03
N LYS A 74 -4.44 3.44 -10.91
CA LYS A 74 -3.08 3.42 -11.44
C LYS A 74 -3.00 4.13 -12.79
N GLN A 75 -1.84 4.74 -13.06
CA GLN A 75 -1.62 5.52 -14.27
C GLN A 75 -0.14 5.53 -14.67
N VAL A 76 0.10 5.92 -15.89
CA VAL A 76 1.43 6.28 -16.40
C VAL A 76 1.43 7.70 -16.89
N CYS A 77 2.61 8.33 -16.92
CA CYS A 77 2.79 9.68 -17.44
C CYS A 77 3.36 9.62 -18.87
N VAL A 78 2.72 10.30 -19.79
CA VAL A 78 3.26 10.58 -21.13
C VAL A 78 3.73 12.04 -21.13
N VAL A 79 4.99 12.25 -21.48
CA VAL A 79 5.62 13.57 -21.52
C VAL A 79 5.96 13.92 -22.95
N GLU A 80 5.45 15.03 -23.43
CA GLU A 80 5.73 15.56 -24.77
C GLU A 80 6.53 16.86 -24.63
N PHE A 81 7.57 17.04 -25.45
CA PHE A 81 8.49 18.17 -25.36
C PHE A 81 8.33 19.19 -26.50
N ALA A 82 7.54 18.90 -27.52
CA ALA A 82 7.36 19.78 -28.68
C ALA A 82 5.92 19.74 -29.19
N PRO A 83 5.37 20.87 -29.66
CA PRO A 83 5.94 22.24 -29.64
C PRO A 83 5.96 22.87 -28.25
N GLU A 84 5.08 22.41 -27.35
CA GLU A 84 5.00 22.81 -25.96
C GLU A 84 5.17 21.59 -25.07
N LYS A 85 5.73 21.83 -23.89
CA LYS A 85 5.94 20.79 -22.91
C LYS A 85 4.62 20.44 -22.21
N THR A 86 4.18 19.19 -22.29
CA THR A 86 2.95 18.73 -21.66
C THR A 86 3.14 17.40 -20.92
N VAL A 87 2.31 17.16 -19.93
CA VAL A 87 2.20 15.88 -19.22
C VAL A 87 0.77 15.39 -19.30
N SER A 88 0.59 14.24 -19.92
CA SER A 88 -0.69 13.53 -19.98
C SER A 88 -0.69 12.30 -19.07
N LEU A 89 -1.77 12.10 -18.35
CA LEU A 89 -1.94 10.97 -17.43
C LEU A 89 -2.83 9.93 -18.10
N LEU A 90 -2.28 8.75 -18.37
CA LEU A 90 -3.02 7.64 -18.94
C LEU A 90 -3.37 6.62 -17.86
N PRO A 91 -4.66 6.32 -17.63
CA PRO A 91 -5.07 5.31 -16.68
C PRO A 91 -4.61 3.92 -17.11
N VAL A 92 -4.15 3.13 -16.16
CA VAL A 92 -3.80 1.71 -16.37
C VAL A 92 -4.98 0.86 -15.91
N PRO A 93 -5.46 -0.08 -16.73
CA PRO A 93 -6.51 -1.01 -16.33
C PRO A 93 -6.08 -1.88 -15.14
N VAL A 94 -7.06 -2.31 -14.34
CA VAL A 94 -6.82 -3.26 -13.26
C VAL A 94 -6.73 -4.67 -13.87
N PHE A 95 -5.53 -5.20 -14.02
CA PHE A 95 -5.30 -6.56 -14.54
C PHE A 95 -5.52 -7.63 -13.48
N GLN A 96 -5.19 -7.33 -12.23
CA GLN A 96 -5.41 -8.18 -11.07
C GLN A 96 -5.98 -7.33 -9.94
N ARG A 97 -7.19 -7.66 -9.53
CA ARG A 97 -7.85 -6.98 -8.40
C ARG A 97 -7.18 -7.40 -7.09
N LEU A 98 -6.85 -6.42 -6.28
CA LEU A 98 -6.50 -6.60 -4.88
C LEU A 98 -7.67 -6.17 -4.00
N GLU A 99 -7.96 -6.95 -2.98
CA GLU A 99 -9.05 -6.65 -2.04
C GLU A 99 -8.53 -6.76 -0.60
N ARG A 100 -8.82 -5.76 0.23
CA ARG A 100 -8.56 -5.80 1.67
C ARG A 100 -9.88 -5.97 2.39
N VAL A 101 -9.99 -7.04 3.17
CA VAL A 101 -11.17 -7.33 3.98
C VAL A 101 -10.77 -7.28 5.44
N THR A 102 -11.35 -6.35 6.19
CA THR A 102 -11.08 -6.18 7.62
C THR A 102 -12.40 -6.17 8.37
N GLY A 103 -12.52 -6.99 9.40
CA GLY A 103 -13.73 -7.07 10.20
C GLY A 103 -13.74 -8.28 11.13
N ASP A 104 -14.84 -8.43 11.87
CA ASP A 104 -15.14 -9.67 12.58
C ASP A 104 -15.52 -10.80 11.60
N TRP A 105 -15.65 -12.02 12.11
CA TRP A 105 -15.93 -13.16 11.22
C TRP A 105 -17.21 -12.99 10.38
N PRO A 106 -18.38 -12.58 10.96
CA PRO A 106 -19.58 -12.35 10.15
C PRO A 106 -19.39 -11.33 9.00
N GLN A 107 -18.62 -10.28 9.24
CA GLN A 107 -18.32 -9.27 8.23
C GLN A 107 -17.42 -9.82 7.13
N VAL A 108 -16.37 -10.54 7.50
CA VAL A 108 -15.46 -11.21 6.55
C VAL A 108 -16.23 -12.21 5.70
N GLU A 109 -17.01 -13.10 6.34
CA GLU A 109 -17.80 -14.12 5.66
C GLU A 109 -18.81 -13.51 4.68
N ALA A 110 -19.54 -12.49 5.10
CA ALA A 110 -20.49 -11.77 4.23
C ALA A 110 -19.80 -11.16 3.03
N ARG A 111 -18.63 -10.53 3.21
CA ARG A 111 -17.89 -9.91 2.11
C ARG A 111 -17.38 -10.94 1.11
N LEU A 112 -16.77 -12.03 1.58
CA LEU A 112 -16.25 -13.08 0.70
C LEU A 112 -17.39 -13.80 -0.04
N THR A 113 -18.49 -14.05 0.63
CA THR A 113 -19.70 -14.64 0.03
C THR A 113 -20.24 -13.75 -1.08
N ALA A 114 -20.29 -12.43 -0.86
CA ALA A 114 -20.74 -11.48 -1.87
C ALA A 114 -19.80 -11.45 -3.09
N LEU A 115 -18.49 -11.46 -2.88
CA LEU A 115 -17.49 -11.51 -3.96
C LEU A 115 -17.61 -12.81 -4.78
N LYS A 116 -17.79 -13.94 -4.10
CA LYS A 116 -17.99 -15.25 -4.72
C LYS A 116 -19.29 -15.31 -5.54
N ALA A 117 -20.37 -14.76 -4.99
CA ALA A 117 -21.66 -14.72 -5.68
C ALA A 117 -21.64 -13.81 -6.94
N ALA A 118 -20.77 -12.81 -6.94
CA ALA A 118 -20.54 -11.92 -8.08
C ALA A 118 -19.54 -12.49 -9.10
N ASP A 119 -19.05 -13.72 -8.91
CA ASP A 119 -18.02 -14.38 -9.74
C ASP A 119 -16.75 -13.50 -9.93
N GLU A 120 -16.37 -12.78 -8.87
CA GLU A 120 -15.22 -11.88 -8.89
C GLU A 120 -13.91 -12.68 -8.76
N SER A 121 -12.87 -12.21 -9.47
CA SER A 121 -11.51 -12.70 -9.30
C SER A 121 -10.69 -11.67 -8.52
N ALA A 122 -10.12 -12.06 -7.39
CA ALA A 122 -9.31 -11.16 -6.57
C ALA A 122 -8.27 -11.90 -5.72
N TRP A 123 -7.11 -11.26 -5.56
CA TRP A 123 -6.18 -11.59 -4.48
C TRP A 123 -6.56 -10.80 -3.24
N MET A 124 -6.57 -11.48 -2.08
CA MET A 124 -7.11 -10.90 -0.88
C MET A 124 -6.12 -10.87 0.29
N GLU A 125 -6.15 -9.78 1.04
CA GLU A 125 -5.62 -9.68 2.39
C GLU A 125 -6.79 -9.60 3.36
N VAL A 126 -6.90 -10.59 4.26
CA VAL A 126 -7.97 -10.66 5.25
C VAL A 126 -7.38 -10.40 6.64
N THR A 127 -7.97 -9.45 7.36
CA THR A 127 -7.62 -9.14 8.75
C THR A 127 -8.86 -9.31 9.64
N HIS A 128 -8.84 -10.37 10.45
CA HIS A 128 -9.86 -10.59 11.46
C HIS A 128 -9.62 -9.66 12.66
N THR A 129 -10.67 -8.92 13.06
CA THR A 129 -10.61 -7.96 14.18
C THR A 129 -11.63 -8.27 15.28
N GLY A 130 -12.25 -9.44 15.26
CA GLY A 130 -13.24 -9.87 16.24
C GLY A 130 -12.68 -10.00 17.66
N HIS A 131 -13.57 -10.21 18.62
CA HIS A 131 -13.20 -10.28 20.03
C HIS A 131 -12.52 -11.61 20.41
N GLU A 132 -12.76 -12.68 19.68
CA GLU A 132 -12.18 -14.00 19.91
C GLU A 132 -11.01 -14.24 18.94
N VAL A 133 -9.97 -14.88 19.43
CA VAL A 133 -8.85 -15.33 18.60
C VAL A 133 -9.31 -16.53 17.78
N MET A 134 -9.13 -16.47 16.47
CA MET A 134 -9.48 -17.57 15.57
C MET A 134 -8.23 -18.35 15.17
N ASP A 135 -8.09 -19.56 15.73
CA ASP A 135 -6.96 -20.44 15.39
C ASP A 135 -7.11 -21.07 14.01
N ASP A 136 -8.34 -21.31 13.60
CA ASP A 136 -8.75 -21.93 12.35
C ASP A 136 -9.08 -20.93 11.22
N LEU A 137 -8.69 -19.64 11.38
CA LEU A 137 -9.02 -18.59 10.42
C LEU A 137 -8.65 -18.95 8.97
N ARG A 138 -7.47 -19.52 8.76
CA ARG A 138 -7.00 -19.90 7.43
C ARG A 138 -7.86 -20.99 6.80
N GLU A 139 -8.16 -22.03 7.54
CA GLU A 139 -9.00 -23.16 7.09
C GLU A 139 -10.42 -22.69 6.73
N ARG A 140 -11.00 -21.82 7.54
CA ARG A 140 -12.31 -21.22 7.24
C ARG A 140 -12.29 -20.40 5.96
N LEU A 141 -11.26 -19.57 5.77
CA LEU A 141 -11.12 -18.76 4.56
C LEU A 141 -10.95 -19.63 3.30
N GLU A 142 -10.12 -20.68 3.38
CA GLU A 142 -9.92 -21.64 2.30
C GLU A 142 -11.22 -22.36 1.94
N SER A 143 -11.98 -22.81 2.95
CA SER A 143 -13.29 -23.44 2.75
C SER A 143 -14.30 -22.50 2.09
N LEU A 144 -14.31 -21.24 2.51
CA LEU A 144 -15.24 -20.23 2.00
C LEU A 144 -14.95 -19.85 0.55
N THR A 145 -13.66 -19.75 0.17
CA THR A 145 -13.23 -19.40 -1.19
C THR A 145 -13.11 -20.59 -2.13
N ALA A 146 -13.26 -21.82 -1.63
CA ALA A 146 -13.16 -23.02 -2.43
C ALA A 146 -14.09 -22.99 -3.65
N GLY A 147 -13.54 -23.33 -4.83
CA GLY A 147 -14.29 -23.36 -6.08
C GLY A 147 -14.62 -21.97 -6.67
N SER A 148 -13.94 -20.91 -6.23
CA SER A 148 -14.05 -19.57 -6.78
C SER A 148 -12.69 -19.07 -7.30
N ALA A 149 -12.67 -17.93 -7.98
CA ALA A 149 -11.44 -17.25 -8.41
C ALA A 149 -10.89 -16.27 -7.34
N LEU A 150 -11.30 -16.44 -6.08
CA LEU A 150 -10.82 -15.67 -4.95
C LEU A 150 -9.63 -16.38 -4.31
N GLU A 151 -8.53 -15.68 -4.10
CA GLU A 151 -7.30 -16.22 -3.52
C GLU A 151 -6.86 -15.39 -2.30
N VAL A 152 -6.83 -16.02 -1.12
CA VAL A 152 -6.39 -15.37 0.12
C VAL A 152 -4.86 -15.50 0.25
N LEU A 153 -4.13 -14.44 -0.10
CA LEU A 153 -2.67 -14.40 -0.02
C LEU A 153 -2.18 -14.10 1.40
N LYS A 154 -2.94 -13.29 2.15
CA LYS A 154 -2.61 -12.95 3.54
C LYS A 154 -3.84 -13.09 4.42
N ALA A 155 -3.67 -13.82 5.53
CA ALA A 155 -4.68 -13.94 6.59
C ALA A 155 -4.02 -13.57 7.93
N ARG A 156 -4.61 -12.65 8.66
CA ARG A 156 -4.12 -12.18 9.96
C ARG A 156 -5.26 -12.11 10.97
N ASP A 157 -4.97 -12.55 12.20
CA ASP A 157 -5.77 -12.20 13.36
C ASP A 157 -5.09 -11.07 14.11
N ALA A 158 -5.74 -9.91 14.20
CA ALA A 158 -5.16 -8.71 14.78
C ALA A 158 -4.79 -8.90 16.25
N ARG A 159 -5.51 -9.74 17.00
CA ARG A 159 -5.22 -10.03 18.41
C ARG A 159 -4.01 -10.91 18.60
N LYS A 160 -3.81 -11.93 17.73
CA LYS A 160 -2.58 -12.71 17.75
C LYS A 160 -1.35 -11.85 17.53
N ALA A 161 -1.43 -10.90 16.57
CA ALA A 161 -0.35 -9.97 16.32
C ALA A 161 -0.04 -9.08 17.53
N LEU A 162 -1.07 -8.53 18.20
CA LEU A 162 -0.91 -7.74 19.43
C LEU A 162 -0.32 -8.57 20.59
N HIS A 163 -0.73 -9.83 20.72
CA HIS A 163 -0.24 -10.71 21.79
C HIS A 163 1.26 -11.05 21.62
N VAL A 164 1.70 -11.25 20.38
CA VAL A 164 3.12 -11.48 20.06
C VAL A 164 3.94 -10.23 20.32
N LEU A 165 3.48 -9.06 19.93
CA LEU A 165 4.16 -7.78 20.17
C LEU A 165 4.27 -7.46 21.65
N ASN A 166 3.22 -7.69 22.43
CA ASN A 166 3.26 -7.49 23.89
C ASN A 166 4.19 -8.46 24.60
N ARG A 167 4.32 -9.69 24.12
CA ARG A 167 5.31 -10.65 24.67
C ARG A 167 6.75 -10.20 24.38
N GLN A 168 7.03 -9.77 23.16
CA GLN A 168 8.37 -9.28 22.80
C GLN A 168 8.76 -8.04 23.60
N ALA A 169 7.85 -7.08 23.79
CA ALA A 169 8.08 -5.90 24.60
C ALA A 169 8.30 -6.22 26.10
N THR A 170 7.75 -7.35 26.59
CA THR A 170 7.94 -7.77 27.98
C THR A 170 9.27 -8.51 28.16
N ASP A 171 9.73 -9.25 27.16
CA ASP A 171 11.02 -9.95 27.19
C ASP A 171 12.21 -8.98 27.04
N GLU A 172 12.09 -7.91 26.25
CA GLU A 172 13.14 -6.88 26.12
C GLU A 172 13.34 -6.04 27.39
N THR A 173 12.32 -5.90 28.25
CA THR A 173 12.43 -5.16 29.51
C THR A 173 13.09 -5.94 30.66
N LEU A 174 13.30 -7.24 30.53
CA LEU A 174 13.90 -8.07 31.57
C LEU A 174 15.41 -8.26 31.41
N ASP A 175 15.94 -8.10 30.19
CA ASP A 175 17.39 -8.23 29.93
C ASP A 175 18.20 -6.95 30.17
N ASP A 176 17.54 -5.78 30.21
CA ASP A 176 18.19 -4.48 30.47
C ASP A 176 18.43 -4.16 31.96
N LEU A 177 18.12 -5.07 32.89
CA LEU A 177 18.23 -4.87 34.33
C LEU A 177 19.29 -5.78 34.97
N SER A 178 20.40 -6.06 34.29
CA SER A 178 21.59 -6.65 34.96
C SER A 178 22.61 -5.57 35.31
N PRO A 179 23.06 -5.48 36.57
CA PRO A 179 23.99 -4.49 37.04
C PRO A 179 25.41 -4.70 36.49
#